data_cab01e6d17b017975683ac5385fb347d
#
_entry.id   cab01e6d17b017975683ac5385fb347d
#
_cell.length_a   1.000
_cell.length_b   1.000
_cell.length_c   1.000
_cell.angle_alpha   90.00
_cell.angle_beta   90.00
_cell.angle_gamma   90.00
#
_symmetry.space_group_name_H-M   'P 1'
#
loop_
_entity.id
_entity.type
_entity.pdbx_description
1 polymer ?
#
loop_
_entity_poly.entity_id
_entity_poly.type
_entity_poly.pdbx_seq_one_letter_code
_entity_poly.pdbx_strand_id
1 'polypeptide(L)'
;MRLLRTAAAVLALASATVAGTAGTAWAADGRAAASAQVCSTAWGSGLKSAGHSQTEPLKNIRTGAHECYDRMVFDVTGTTEQLGYHVGYVDVLHQDGSGKPIPVKGGAILQIYLTAPSYDPQTGAAVYAGTAGQPLPGVDITGYQTFRDTRFGASFEGQTQVGLGVRARLPFRVFQTGDRLVVDVAHTW
;
A
#
# COMPACT_ATOMS: atom_id res chain seq x y z
N MET A 1 -15.39 -64.79 -17.62
CA MET A 1 -15.52 -65.23 -19.02
C MET A 1 -14.57 -64.39 -19.85
N ARG A 2 -13.45 -64.99 -20.24
CA ARG A 2 -12.97 -65.21 -21.65
C ARG A 2 -12.75 -63.90 -22.41
N LEU A 3 -11.65 -63.65 -23.08
CA LEU A 3 -10.47 -64.36 -23.51
C LEU A 3 -9.45 -63.37 -24.07
N LEU A 4 -8.20 -63.63 -23.82
CA LEU A 4 -6.97 -63.30 -24.56
C LEU A 4 -7.15 -63.21 -26.08
N ARG A 5 -6.32 -62.34 -26.71
CA ARG A 5 -5.48 -62.76 -27.82
C ARG A 5 -4.34 -61.80 -28.11
N THR A 6 -3.19 -62.35 -28.04
CA THR A 6 -1.84 -61.97 -28.49
C THR A 6 -1.74 -61.87 -30.01
N ALA A 7 -0.89 -60.97 -30.49
CA ALA A 7 -0.09 -61.23 -31.71
C ALA A 7 1.17 -60.34 -31.68
N ALA A 8 2.27 -61.04 -31.92
CA ALA A 8 3.65 -60.56 -31.93
C ALA A 8 4.13 -60.33 -33.37
N ALA A 9 5.37 -59.84 -33.43
CA ALA A 9 6.35 -59.82 -34.50
C ALA A 9 6.30 -58.62 -35.48
N VAL A 10 7.38 -58.00 -35.96
CA VAL A 10 8.69 -58.49 -36.39
C VAL A 10 9.70 -57.35 -36.43
N LEU A 11 10.95 -57.66 -36.12
CA LEU A 11 12.16 -56.82 -36.28
C LEU A 11 12.39 -56.38 -37.74
N ALA A 12 12.94 -55.16 -37.89
CA ALA A 12 13.90 -54.90 -38.97
C ALA A 12 14.96 -53.90 -38.47
N LEU A 13 16.17 -54.39 -38.35
CA LEU A 13 17.41 -53.65 -38.16
C LEU A 13 17.76 -52.90 -39.47
N ALA A 14 18.00 -51.61 -39.41
CA ALA A 14 18.80 -50.93 -40.42
C ALA A 14 19.81 -50.03 -39.72
N SER A 15 21.06 -50.47 -39.72
CA SER A 15 22.22 -49.70 -39.27
C SER A 15 22.58 -48.66 -40.33
N ALA A 16 22.54 -47.37 -39.96
CA ALA A 16 23.19 -46.30 -40.71
C ALA A 16 24.07 -45.51 -39.75
N THR A 17 25.37 -45.77 -39.85
CA THR A 17 26.43 -44.97 -39.24
C THR A 17 26.53 -43.64 -39.98
N VAL A 18 26.25 -42.53 -39.33
CA VAL A 18 26.65 -41.19 -39.77
C VAL A 18 27.58 -40.61 -38.75
N ALA A 19 28.79 -40.33 -39.22
CA ALA A 19 29.88 -39.75 -38.49
C ALA A 19 29.53 -38.35 -37.91
N GLY A 20 30.04 -38.13 -36.70
CA GLY A 20 29.76 -36.95 -35.92
C GLY A 20 30.29 -35.65 -36.48
N THR A 21 29.60 -34.61 -36.16
CA THR A 21 30.18 -33.27 -35.92
C THR A 21 29.85 -32.91 -34.48
N ALA A 22 30.88 -32.76 -33.67
CA ALA A 22 30.76 -32.22 -32.33
C ALA A 22 30.35 -30.76 -32.42
N GLY A 23 29.03 -30.49 -32.45
CA GLY A 23 28.47 -29.20 -32.25
C GLY A 23 28.52 -28.88 -30.74
N THR A 24 29.37 -27.93 -30.35
CA THR A 24 29.33 -27.33 -29.02
C THR A 24 27.94 -26.70 -28.82
N ALA A 25 27.09 -27.42 -28.10
CA ALA A 25 25.84 -26.81 -27.62
C ALA A 25 26.22 -25.71 -26.61
N TRP A 26 26.12 -24.49 -27.05
CA TRP A 26 26.09 -23.36 -26.14
C TRP A 26 24.78 -23.49 -25.37
N ALA A 27 24.88 -23.91 -24.11
CA ALA A 27 23.77 -23.77 -23.17
C ALA A 27 23.50 -22.25 -23.07
N ALA A 28 22.48 -21.80 -23.76
CA ALA A 28 21.91 -20.49 -23.50
C ALA A 28 21.36 -20.57 -22.07
N ASP A 29 22.11 -20.01 -21.11
CA ASP A 29 21.58 -19.70 -19.80
C ASP A 29 20.33 -18.81 -19.97
N GLY A 30 19.19 -19.48 -20.02
CA GLY A 30 17.88 -18.84 -19.98
C GLY A 30 17.63 -18.24 -18.61
N ARG A 31 18.45 -17.27 -18.21
CA ARG A 31 18.05 -16.30 -17.20
C ARG A 31 16.91 -15.53 -17.82
N ALA A 32 15.69 -15.95 -17.50
CA ALA A 32 14.53 -15.09 -17.68
C ALA A 32 14.88 -13.78 -16.95
N ALA A 33 15.18 -12.75 -17.73
CA ALA A 33 15.29 -11.40 -17.20
C ALA A 33 13.92 -11.14 -16.56
N ALA A 34 13.89 -11.10 -15.22
CA ALA A 34 12.72 -10.64 -14.51
C ALA A 34 12.43 -9.26 -15.08
N SER A 35 11.32 -9.12 -15.81
CA SER A 35 10.89 -7.84 -16.34
C SER A 35 10.72 -6.94 -15.12
N ALA A 36 11.57 -5.93 -14.99
CA ALA A 36 11.43 -4.93 -13.95
C ALA A 36 9.99 -4.37 -14.04
N GLN A 37 9.21 -4.60 -13.01
CA GLN A 37 7.83 -4.13 -12.98
C GLN A 37 7.86 -2.62 -13.04
N VAL A 38 7.33 -2.07 -14.13
CA VAL A 38 7.25 -0.62 -14.30
C VAL A 38 6.21 -0.09 -13.33
N CYS A 39 6.66 0.57 -12.27
CA CYS A 39 5.78 1.17 -11.29
C CYS A 39 4.99 2.33 -11.89
N SER A 40 3.66 2.24 -11.89
CA SER A 40 2.81 3.33 -12.36
C SER A 40 2.89 4.52 -11.40
N THR A 41 3.23 5.69 -11.92
CA THR A 41 3.28 6.95 -11.19
C THR A 41 2.21 7.96 -11.64
N ALA A 42 1.27 7.53 -12.48
CA ALA A 42 0.21 8.38 -13.05
C ALA A 42 -0.79 8.93 -12.02
N TRP A 43 -0.53 8.75 -10.73
CA TRP A 43 -1.42 9.19 -9.63
C TRP A 43 -1.36 10.70 -9.40
N GLY A 44 -0.26 11.36 -9.78
CA GLY A 44 0.01 12.77 -9.47
C GLY A 44 0.17 13.05 -7.99
N SER A 45 0.62 14.29 -7.66
CA SER A 45 0.82 14.76 -6.28
C SER A 45 -0.16 15.86 -5.87
N GLY A 46 -1.20 16.10 -6.66
CA GLY A 46 -2.26 17.06 -6.36
C GLY A 46 -3.19 16.57 -5.26
N LEU A 47 -3.93 17.51 -4.66
CA LEU A 47 -4.94 17.26 -3.65
C LEU A 47 -5.94 16.19 -4.10
N LYS A 48 -6.35 15.32 -3.17
CA LYS A 48 -7.42 14.33 -3.35
C LYS A 48 -8.42 14.43 -2.21
N SER A 49 -9.70 14.49 -2.54
CA SER A 49 -10.76 14.60 -1.54
C SER A 49 -12.04 13.90 -1.99
N ALA A 50 -12.79 13.42 -1.02
CA ALA A 50 -14.17 13.00 -1.17
C ALA A 50 -14.95 13.52 0.03
N GLY A 51 -16.14 14.06 -0.22
CA GLY A 51 -17.01 14.57 0.84
C GLY A 51 -17.94 13.46 1.32
N HIS A 52 -17.91 13.18 2.60
CA HIS A 52 -18.93 12.41 3.31
C HIS A 52 -18.74 12.53 4.81
N SER A 53 -19.83 12.42 5.58
CA SER A 53 -19.79 12.42 7.04
C SER A 53 -19.94 10.99 7.54
N GLN A 54 -19.15 10.64 8.54
CA GLN A 54 -19.15 9.34 9.19
C GLN A 54 -19.38 9.48 10.69
N THR A 55 -20.10 8.53 11.26
CA THR A 55 -20.25 8.40 12.72
C THR A 55 -19.42 7.24 13.27
N GLU A 56 -19.07 6.27 12.41
CA GLU A 56 -18.23 5.14 12.82
C GLU A 56 -16.80 5.60 13.09
N PRO A 57 -16.23 5.24 14.25
CA PRO A 57 -14.92 5.69 14.63
C PRO A 57 -13.79 4.95 13.91
N LEU A 58 -12.66 5.64 13.75
CA LEU A 58 -11.38 5.05 13.34
C LEU A 58 -10.94 4.02 14.39
N LYS A 59 -10.78 2.76 13.98
CA LYS A 59 -10.39 1.65 14.86
C LYS A 59 -8.88 1.43 14.89
N ASN A 60 -8.24 1.56 13.71
CA ASN A 60 -6.82 1.23 13.60
C ASN A 60 -6.19 1.97 12.41
N ILE A 61 -4.88 2.18 12.50
CA ILE A 61 -4.03 2.62 11.38
C ILE A 61 -2.89 1.61 11.25
N ARG A 62 -2.67 1.13 10.05
CA ARG A 62 -1.58 0.19 9.74
C ARG A 62 -0.91 0.54 8.45
N THR A 63 0.29 0.04 8.25
CA THR A 63 1.11 0.32 7.08
C THR A 63 1.61 -0.95 6.41
N GLY A 64 2.02 -0.86 5.16
CA GLY A 64 2.61 -1.95 4.39
C GLY A 64 3.59 -1.43 3.35
N ALA A 65 4.77 -2.05 3.27
CA ALA A 65 5.73 -1.80 2.20
C ALA A 65 5.39 -2.69 1.00
N HIS A 66 5.39 -2.10 -0.20
CA HIS A 66 5.17 -2.77 -1.48
C HIS A 66 6.31 -2.42 -2.44
N GLU A 67 6.44 -3.15 -3.52
CA GLU A 67 7.53 -2.95 -4.49
C GLU A 67 7.56 -1.54 -5.10
N CYS A 68 6.39 -0.94 -5.36
CA CYS A 68 6.26 0.34 -6.06
C CYS A 68 5.79 1.51 -5.18
N TYR A 69 5.32 1.25 -3.97
CA TYR A 69 4.74 2.25 -3.08
C TYR A 69 4.75 1.77 -1.62
N ASP A 70 4.70 2.71 -0.71
CA ASP A 70 4.35 2.43 0.68
C ASP A 70 2.87 2.76 0.89
N ARG A 71 2.19 1.97 1.72
CA ARG A 71 0.75 2.03 1.98
C ARG A 71 0.45 2.37 3.42
N MET A 72 -0.52 3.26 3.62
CA MET A 72 -1.19 3.47 4.91
C MET A 72 -2.67 3.14 4.77
N VAL A 73 -3.21 2.41 5.74
CA VAL A 73 -4.61 1.98 5.77
C VAL A 73 -5.25 2.44 7.07
N PHE A 74 -6.41 3.06 6.95
CA PHE A 74 -7.26 3.48 8.05
C PHE A 74 -8.47 2.55 8.10
N ASP A 75 -8.60 1.78 9.17
CA ASP A 75 -9.70 0.84 9.36
C ASP A 75 -10.86 1.54 10.13
N VAL A 76 -12.01 1.70 9.47
CA VAL A 76 -13.23 2.33 10.02
C VAL A 76 -14.34 1.28 10.06
N THR A 77 -14.12 0.26 10.87
CA THR A 77 -14.96 -0.93 10.91
C THR A 77 -16.42 -0.61 11.22
N GLY A 78 -17.31 -1.14 10.41
CA GLY A 78 -18.75 -1.00 10.59
C GLY A 78 -19.41 -0.04 9.58
N THR A 79 -18.62 0.76 8.84
CA THR A 79 -19.18 1.59 7.79
C THR A 79 -19.45 0.78 6.52
N THR A 80 -20.59 1.06 5.89
CA THR A 80 -20.95 0.60 4.54
C THR A 80 -20.98 1.75 3.55
N GLU A 81 -20.78 2.97 4.03
CA GLU A 81 -20.88 4.19 3.26
C GLU A 81 -19.52 4.67 2.75
N GLN A 82 -19.52 5.66 1.89
CA GLN A 82 -18.30 6.30 1.42
C GLN A 82 -17.62 7.06 2.57
N LEU A 83 -16.32 6.84 2.74
CA LEU A 83 -15.50 7.59 3.68
C LEU A 83 -15.14 8.96 3.10
N GLY A 84 -15.40 10.02 3.88
CA GLY A 84 -14.92 11.36 3.56
C GLY A 84 -13.42 11.47 3.87
N TYR A 85 -12.70 12.18 3.00
CA TYR A 85 -11.28 12.45 3.20
C TYR A 85 -10.80 13.70 2.46
N HIS A 86 -9.69 14.24 2.96
CA HIS A 86 -8.94 15.30 2.32
C HIS A 86 -7.46 15.03 2.51
N VAL A 87 -6.74 14.76 1.43
CA VAL A 87 -5.33 14.34 1.45
C VAL A 87 -4.51 15.19 0.51
N GLY A 88 -3.52 15.89 1.04
CA GLY A 88 -2.68 16.79 0.26
C GLY A 88 -1.36 17.13 0.96
N TYR A 89 -0.40 17.58 0.16
CA TYR A 89 0.88 18.05 0.70
C TYR A 89 0.76 19.42 1.32
N VAL A 90 1.41 19.60 2.47
CA VAL A 90 1.50 20.85 3.22
C VAL A 90 2.96 21.15 3.56
N ASP A 91 3.29 22.44 3.75
CA ASP A 91 4.62 22.84 4.17
C ASP A 91 4.83 22.62 5.67
N VAL A 92 3.77 22.82 6.47
CA VAL A 92 3.76 22.61 7.92
C VAL A 92 2.48 21.90 8.30
N LEU A 93 2.59 20.87 9.14
CA LEU A 93 1.44 20.24 9.76
C LEU A 93 0.99 21.12 10.94
N HIS A 94 -0.19 21.71 10.85
CA HIS A 94 -0.82 22.41 11.97
C HIS A 94 -1.86 21.50 12.62
N GLN A 95 -1.78 21.35 13.93
CA GLN A 95 -2.77 20.58 14.70
C GLN A 95 -4.16 21.20 14.52
N ASP A 96 -5.10 20.38 14.09
CA ASP A 96 -6.50 20.81 13.97
C ASP A 96 -7.08 21.26 15.32
N GLY A 97 -7.95 22.26 15.30
CA GLY A 97 -8.52 22.90 16.49
C GLY A 97 -7.59 23.89 17.19
N SER A 98 -6.29 23.61 17.37
CA SER A 98 -5.37 24.50 18.09
C SER A 98 -4.47 25.35 17.20
N GLY A 99 -4.25 24.95 15.94
CA GLY A 99 -3.31 25.59 15.01
C GLY A 99 -1.82 25.44 15.38
N LYS A 100 -1.46 24.69 16.40
CA LYS A 100 -0.07 24.51 16.82
C LYS A 100 0.71 23.70 15.76
N PRO A 101 1.92 24.11 15.38
CA PRO A 101 2.72 23.35 14.45
C PRO A 101 3.19 22.01 15.08
N ILE A 102 3.10 20.95 14.32
CA ILE A 102 3.60 19.61 14.67
C ILE A 102 4.80 19.30 13.77
N PRO A 103 5.99 19.12 14.35
CA PRO A 103 7.16 18.70 13.57
C PRO A 103 6.98 17.31 12.97
N VAL A 104 7.18 17.20 11.65
CA VAL A 104 7.14 15.95 10.90
C VAL A 104 8.43 15.80 10.11
N LYS A 105 9.15 14.68 10.28
CA LYS A 105 10.40 14.40 9.58
C LYS A 105 10.12 13.96 8.15
N GLY A 106 11.02 14.30 7.21
CA GLY A 106 10.94 13.91 5.81
C GLY A 106 11.27 15.06 4.87
N GLY A 107 11.23 14.81 3.58
CA GLY A 107 11.41 15.82 2.54
C GLY A 107 10.09 16.48 2.11
N ALA A 108 8.94 15.93 2.51
CA ALA A 108 7.61 16.50 2.32
C ALA A 108 6.64 15.94 3.36
N ILE A 109 5.54 16.66 3.62
CA ILE A 109 4.50 16.27 4.57
C ILE A 109 3.20 16.07 3.82
N LEU A 110 2.69 14.86 3.83
CA LEU A 110 1.34 14.54 3.35
C LEU A 110 0.38 14.61 4.54
N GLN A 111 -0.49 15.61 4.54
CA GLN A 111 -1.55 15.76 5.52
C GLN A 111 -2.75 14.94 5.08
N ILE A 112 -3.29 14.15 5.99
CA ILE A 112 -4.43 13.27 5.77
C ILE A 112 -5.51 13.65 6.78
N TYR A 113 -6.67 14.05 6.29
CA TYR A 113 -7.91 14.11 7.05
C TYR A 113 -8.80 12.95 6.63
N LEU A 114 -9.31 12.23 7.60
CA LEU A 114 -10.33 11.20 7.46
C LEU A 114 -11.56 11.65 8.24
N THR A 115 -12.74 11.65 7.61
CA THR A 115 -14.00 11.94 8.28
C THR A 115 -14.48 10.70 9.05
N ALA A 116 -13.74 10.36 10.10
CA ALA A 116 -14.05 9.37 11.09
C ALA A 116 -13.32 9.77 12.39
N PRO A 117 -14.01 9.96 13.52
CA PRO A 117 -13.37 10.36 14.77
C PRO A 117 -12.50 9.21 15.32
N SER A 118 -11.46 9.53 16.09
CA SER A 118 -10.67 8.52 16.82
C SER A 118 -11.27 8.15 18.19
N TYR A 119 -12.46 8.63 18.46
CA TYR A 119 -13.22 8.40 19.68
C TYR A 119 -14.64 7.94 19.36
N ASP A 120 -15.28 7.28 20.29
CA ASP A 120 -16.71 6.95 20.23
C ASP A 120 -17.55 8.23 20.39
N PRO A 121 -18.37 8.61 19.40
CA PRO A 121 -19.13 9.86 19.45
C PRO A 121 -20.18 9.91 20.56
N GLN A 122 -20.65 8.77 21.07
CA GLN A 122 -21.66 8.71 22.13
C GLN A 122 -21.04 8.82 23.53
N THR A 123 -19.85 8.23 23.72
CA THR A 123 -19.23 8.13 25.05
C THR A 123 -18.03 9.06 25.22
N GLY A 124 -17.47 9.56 24.13
CA GLY A 124 -16.19 10.30 24.10
C GLY A 124 -14.97 9.43 24.40
N ALA A 125 -15.13 8.13 24.58
CA ALA A 125 -14.03 7.22 24.84
C ALA A 125 -13.11 7.08 23.63
N ALA A 126 -11.79 7.10 23.85
CA ALA A 126 -10.82 6.88 22.79
C ALA A 126 -10.97 5.47 22.19
N VAL A 127 -11.08 5.39 20.87
CA VAL A 127 -11.10 4.14 20.10
C VAL A 127 -9.74 3.88 19.47
N TYR A 128 -9.16 4.89 18.82
CA TYR A 128 -7.76 4.89 18.41
C TYR A 128 -6.99 5.89 19.28
N ALA A 129 -6.10 5.39 20.13
CA ALA A 129 -5.46 6.17 21.21
C ALA A 129 -4.29 7.05 20.69
N GLY A 130 -4.50 7.81 19.62
CA GLY A 130 -3.52 8.76 19.10
C GLY A 130 -3.38 9.98 20.02
N THR A 131 -2.15 10.44 20.22
CA THR A 131 -1.83 11.65 20.98
C THR A 131 -1.20 12.69 20.03
N ALA A 132 -1.71 13.92 20.07
CA ALA A 132 -1.25 15.00 19.21
C ALA A 132 0.28 15.19 19.23
N GLY A 133 0.90 15.22 18.07
CA GLY A 133 2.34 15.37 17.89
C GLY A 133 3.15 14.09 18.12
N GLN A 134 2.54 13.00 18.62
CA GLN A 134 3.23 11.74 18.83
C GLN A 134 3.16 10.84 17.59
N PRO A 135 4.10 9.88 17.42
CA PRO A 135 3.98 8.84 16.40
C PRO A 135 2.65 8.10 16.51
N LEU A 136 2.18 7.56 15.38
CA LEU A 136 0.94 6.77 15.35
C LEU A 136 1.10 5.47 16.17
N PRO A 137 0.21 5.19 17.13
CA PRO A 137 0.24 3.95 17.88
C PRO A 137 0.16 2.71 16.97
N GLY A 138 1.00 1.70 17.24
CA GLY A 138 1.00 0.44 16.51
C GLY A 138 1.55 0.50 15.07
N VAL A 139 2.11 1.63 14.64
CA VAL A 139 2.67 1.80 13.30
C VAL A 139 4.19 1.77 13.35
N ASP A 140 4.79 0.78 12.69
CA ASP A 140 6.22 0.70 12.43
C ASP A 140 6.49 0.91 10.93
N ILE A 141 7.33 1.89 10.61
CA ILE A 141 7.74 2.22 9.24
C ILE A 141 9.24 1.99 9.01
N THR A 142 9.88 1.20 9.88
CA THR A 142 11.28 0.84 9.73
C THR A 142 11.52 0.12 8.41
N GLY A 143 12.50 0.59 7.63
CA GLY A 143 12.83 0.00 6.32
C GLY A 143 11.94 0.44 5.14
N TYR A 144 10.94 1.30 5.35
CA TYR A 144 10.11 1.81 4.27
C TYR A 144 10.90 2.70 3.30
N GLN A 145 10.59 2.61 2.00
CA GLN A 145 11.32 3.37 0.98
C GLN A 145 10.87 4.83 0.88
N THR A 146 9.61 5.12 1.21
CA THR A 146 9.03 6.45 1.07
C THR A 146 8.66 7.07 2.41
N PHE A 147 8.04 6.31 3.32
CA PHE A 147 7.63 6.82 4.63
C PHE A 147 8.85 7.12 5.52
N ARG A 148 8.81 8.25 6.22
CA ARG A 148 9.90 8.77 7.08
C ARG A 148 9.47 9.10 8.49
N ASP A 149 8.20 9.49 8.67
CA ASP A 149 7.65 9.82 9.98
C ASP A 149 6.12 9.69 9.95
N THR A 150 5.54 9.47 11.10
CA THR A 150 4.08 9.48 11.27
C THR A 150 3.73 10.30 12.50
N ARG A 151 2.75 11.19 12.39
CA ARG A 151 2.28 12.01 13.51
C ARG A 151 0.77 12.00 13.57
N PHE A 152 0.25 11.72 14.76
CA PHE A 152 -1.13 11.99 15.04
C PHE A 152 -1.32 13.50 15.18
N GLY A 153 -2.22 14.09 14.40
CA GLY A 153 -2.51 15.51 14.45
C GLY A 153 -3.51 15.81 15.54
N ALA A 154 -4.75 15.42 15.29
CA ALA A 154 -5.88 15.60 16.19
C ALA A 154 -7.02 14.65 15.82
N SER A 155 -8.00 14.51 16.72
CA SER A 155 -9.34 14.10 16.36
C SER A 155 -10.30 15.16 16.89
N PHE A 156 -10.91 15.89 15.97
CA PHE A 156 -11.70 17.06 16.26
C PHE A 156 -12.88 17.15 15.28
N GLU A 157 -14.05 17.56 15.75
CA GLU A 157 -15.28 17.72 14.94
C GLU A 157 -15.59 16.53 14.01
N GLY A 158 -15.42 15.30 14.50
CA GLY A 158 -15.74 14.09 13.74
C GLY A 158 -14.68 13.67 12.70
N GLN A 159 -13.52 14.33 12.70
CA GLN A 159 -12.42 14.03 11.80
C GLN A 159 -11.18 13.56 12.57
N THR A 160 -10.36 12.76 11.92
CA THR A 160 -9.02 12.42 12.40
C THR A 160 -7.97 12.96 11.43
N GLN A 161 -7.00 13.70 11.98
CA GLN A 161 -5.88 14.28 11.26
C GLN A 161 -4.61 13.47 11.51
N VAL A 162 -3.90 13.15 10.43
CA VAL A 162 -2.59 12.48 10.45
C VAL A 162 -1.61 13.25 9.56
N GLY A 163 -0.38 13.42 10.04
CA GLY A 163 0.77 13.86 9.26
C GLY A 163 1.66 12.69 8.90
N LEU A 164 1.84 12.46 7.62
CA LEU A 164 2.74 11.45 7.09
C LEU A 164 3.96 12.14 6.47
N GLY A 165 5.11 12.00 7.11
CA GLY A 165 6.38 12.44 6.56
C GLY A 165 6.85 11.47 5.48
N VAL A 166 7.15 11.99 4.31
CA VAL A 166 7.60 11.20 3.16
C VAL A 166 8.94 11.73 2.63
N ARG A 167 9.66 10.90 1.89
CA ARG A 167 10.99 11.19 1.38
C ARG A 167 11.05 12.45 0.50
N ALA A 168 10.02 12.66 -0.32
CA ALA A 168 9.86 13.80 -1.23
C ALA A 168 8.38 13.96 -1.57
N ARG A 169 8.01 15.05 -2.25
CA ARG A 169 6.66 15.24 -2.79
C ARG A 169 6.43 14.30 -3.99
N LEU A 170 6.03 13.06 -3.70
CA LEU A 170 5.85 11.97 -4.64
C LEU A 170 4.37 11.80 -5.05
N PRO A 171 4.08 11.13 -6.16
CA PRO A 171 2.72 10.76 -6.53
C PRO A 171 2.06 9.92 -5.44
N PHE A 172 0.78 10.15 -5.21
CA PHE A 172 0.01 9.35 -4.28
C PHE A 172 -1.41 9.12 -4.80
N ARG A 173 -2.04 8.05 -4.33
CA ARG A 173 -3.46 7.79 -4.58
C ARG A 173 -4.19 7.54 -3.28
N VAL A 174 -5.49 7.83 -3.29
CA VAL A 174 -6.39 7.58 -2.18
C VAL A 174 -7.59 6.83 -2.74
N PHE A 175 -7.98 5.75 -2.10
CA PHE A 175 -9.16 4.98 -2.48
C PHE A 175 -9.73 4.25 -1.28
N GLN A 176 -11.01 3.93 -1.37
CA GLN A 176 -11.71 3.12 -0.38
C GLN A 176 -11.79 1.66 -0.84
N THR A 177 -11.65 0.72 0.08
CA THR A 177 -11.95 -0.70 -0.13
C THR A 177 -12.71 -1.23 1.09
N GLY A 178 -14.00 -1.51 0.90
CA GLY A 178 -14.89 -1.83 2.02
C GLY A 178 -14.93 -0.71 3.05
N ASP A 179 -14.66 -1.04 4.29
CA ASP A 179 -14.64 -0.15 5.45
C ASP A 179 -13.26 0.52 5.71
N ARG A 180 -12.42 0.62 4.69
CA ARG A 180 -11.03 1.09 4.80
C ARG A 180 -10.73 2.21 3.83
N LEU A 181 -10.10 3.26 4.33
CA LEU A 181 -9.43 4.24 3.47
C LEU A 181 -7.97 3.82 3.29
N VAL A 182 -7.50 3.82 2.04
CA VAL A 182 -6.13 3.44 1.67
C VAL A 182 -5.44 4.64 1.04
N VAL A 183 -4.23 4.93 1.51
CA VAL A 183 -3.34 5.95 0.96
C VAL A 183 -2.04 5.26 0.53
N ASP A 184 -1.75 5.26 -0.76
CA ASP A 184 -0.49 4.76 -1.33
C ASP A 184 0.36 5.95 -1.77
N VAL A 185 1.64 5.94 -1.39
CA VAL A 185 2.62 6.93 -1.88
C VAL A 185 3.71 6.20 -2.66
N ALA A 186 3.86 6.58 -3.93
CA ALA A 186 4.81 5.95 -4.85
C ALA A 186 6.26 6.11 -4.37
N HIS A 187 7.14 5.19 -4.78
CA HIS A 187 8.56 5.31 -4.52
C HIS A 187 9.26 6.28 -5.48
N THR A 188 8.70 6.51 -6.66
CA THR A 188 9.26 7.39 -7.70
C THR A 188 8.16 8.20 -8.39
N TRP A 189 8.58 9.16 -9.19
CA TRP A 189 7.77 9.83 -10.18
C TRP A 189 7.60 8.96 -11.42
#